data_35c7b17159e25365c03847345c896e76
#
_entry.id   35c7b17159e25365c03847345c896e76
#
_cell.length_a   1.000
_cell.length_b   1.000
_cell.length_c   1.000
_cell.angle_alpha   90.00
_cell.angle_beta   90.00
_cell.angle_gamma   90.00
#
_symmetry.space_group_name_H-M   'P 1'
#
loop_
_entity.id
_entity.type
_entity.pdbx_description
1 polymer ?
#
loop_
_entity_poly.entity_id
_entity_poly.type
_entity_poly.pdbx_seq_one_letter_code
_entity_poly.pdbx_strand_id
1 'polypeptide(L)'
;LVSCASVNQFQFLEEKYIGKFTLTQNNKNSNFNIAIFPSSDAIIIQVNKPLLGNVLNVTIDKLEGISVVPKSSIDIKELIESLDSAEYFNLISACLDKDKAQNNIRNLKNNTIYFECLYEKKGSILIKIKAGSDSVKGVISTYG
;
A
#
# COMPACT_ATOMS: atom_id res chain seq x y z
N LEU A 1 -25.81 -11.42 -20.47
CA LEU A 1 -24.83 -12.47 -20.51
C LEU A 1 -23.45 -11.94 -20.28
N VAL A 2 -22.96 -11.23 -21.25
CA VAL A 2 -21.64 -10.61 -21.14
C VAL A 2 -21.62 -9.59 -20.00
N SER A 3 -22.75 -9.05 -19.66
CA SER A 3 -22.88 -8.06 -18.61
C SER A 3 -22.45 -8.57 -17.23
N CYS A 4 -22.45 -9.87 -17.02
CA CYS A 4 -22.04 -10.41 -15.73
C CYS A 4 -20.58 -10.14 -15.44
N ALA A 5 -19.72 -10.18 -16.44
CA ALA A 5 -18.30 -9.93 -16.24
C ALA A 5 -18.04 -8.47 -15.87
N SER A 6 -18.79 -7.55 -16.43
CA SER A 6 -18.61 -6.13 -16.12
C SER A 6 -19.11 -5.77 -14.73
N VAL A 7 -20.11 -6.47 -14.24
CA VAL A 7 -20.63 -6.22 -12.91
C VAL A 7 -19.58 -6.50 -11.83
N ASN A 8 -18.80 -7.56 -12.03
CA ASN A 8 -17.78 -7.92 -11.04
C ASN A 8 -16.69 -6.86 -10.93
N GLN A 9 -16.45 -6.12 -11.98
CA GLN A 9 -15.43 -5.08 -11.95
C GLN A 9 -15.82 -3.88 -11.10
N PHE A 10 -17.11 -3.62 -10.96
CA PHE A 10 -17.57 -2.49 -10.16
C PHE A 10 -17.27 -2.66 -8.68
N GLN A 11 -17.14 -3.88 -8.21
CA GLN A 11 -16.85 -4.12 -6.80
C GLN A 11 -15.49 -3.62 -6.39
N PHE A 12 -14.53 -3.58 -7.32
CA PHE A 12 -13.20 -3.05 -7.04
C PHE A 12 -13.20 -1.54 -6.88
N LEU A 13 -14.19 -0.87 -7.46
CA LEU A 13 -14.25 0.58 -7.43
C LEU A 13 -14.94 1.12 -6.20
N GLU A 14 -15.60 0.25 -5.44
CA GLU A 14 -16.34 0.68 -4.26
C GLU A 14 -15.46 1.13 -3.12
N GLU A 15 -14.28 0.54 -3.00
CA GLU A 15 -13.36 0.92 -1.94
C GLU A 15 -12.05 1.40 -2.54
N LYS A 16 -11.76 2.64 -2.25
CA LYS A 16 -10.54 3.27 -2.69
C LYS A 16 -10.03 4.13 -1.55
N TYR A 17 -8.77 3.98 -1.25
CA TYR A 17 -8.12 4.81 -0.26
C TYR A 17 -7.13 5.72 -0.95
N ILE A 18 -7.09 6.97 -0.55
CA ILE A 18 -6.12 7.93 -1.08
C ILE A 18 -5.35 8.55 0.06
N GLY A 19 -4.14 8.97 -0.23
CA GLY A 19 -3.32 9.62 0.77
C GLY A 19 -2.07 10.22 0.20
N LYS A 20 -1.34 10.88 1.09
CA LYS A 20 -0.06 11.49 0.78
C LYS A 20 1.01 10.85 1.63
N PHE A 21 2.10 10.46 1.00
CA PHE A 21 3.20 9.79 1.66
C PHE A 21 4.50 10.52 1.42
N THR A 22 5.36 10.46 2.41
CA THR A 22 6.72 10.98 2.32
C THR A 22 7.69 9.80 2.44
N LEU A 23 8.55 9.65 1.44
CA LEU A 23 9.65 8.71 1.47
C LEU A 23 10.91 9.45 1.88
N THR A 24 11.59 8.94 2.90
CA THR A 24 12.86 9.50 3.37
C THR A 24 13.97 8.51 3.08
N GLN A 25 14.91 8.91 2.25
CA GLN A 25 16.10 8.12 1.89
C GLN A 25 17.31 9.03 1.92
N ASN A 26 18.39 8.61 2.59
CA ASN A 26 19.62 9.38 2.66
C ASN A 26 19.39 10.84 3.09
N ASN A 27 18.53 11.03 4.07
CA ASN A 27 18.14 12.35 4.59
C ASN A 27 17.45 13.25 3.57
N LYS A 28 16.93 12.67 2.49
CA LYS A 28 16.15 13.40 1.49
C LYS A 28 14.70 12.91 1.52
N ASN A 29 13.79 13.86 1.44
CA ASN A 29 12.36 13.57 1.45
C ASN A 29 11.78 13.70 0.05
N SER A 30 10.94 12.73 -0.32
CA SER A 30 10.17 12.77 -1.55
C SER A 30 8.71 12.56 -1.23
N ASN A 31 7.85 13.37 -1.80
CA ASN A 31 6.42 13.30 -1.56
C ASN A 31 5.70 12.63 -2.71
N PHE A 32 4.73 11.80 -2.37
CA PHE A 32 3.93 11.05 -3.34
C PHE A 32 2.47 11.09 -2.95
N ASN A 33 1.62 11.00 -3.95
CA ASN A 33 0.20 10.73 -3.75
C ASN A 33 -0.02 9.24 -4.02
N ILE A 34 -0.79 8.59 -3.17
CA ILE A 34 -1.02 7.15 -3.25
C ILE A 34 -2.51 6.88 -3.33
N ALA A 35 -2.89 5.96 -4.20
CA ALA A 35 -4.23 5.41 -4.26
C ALA A 35 -4.13 3.90 -4.06
N ILE A 36 -4.93 3.37 -3.16
CA ILE A 36 -4.94 1.95 -2.82
C ILE A 36 -6.30 1.38 -3.20
N PHE A 37 -6.28 0.30 -3.98
CA PHE A 37 -7.48 -0.39 -4.44
C PHE A 37 -7.45 -1.82 -3.90
N PRO A 38 -8.08 -2.07 -2.75
CA PRO A 38 -8.11 -3.43 -2.19
C PRO A 38 -9.18 -4.29 -2.86
N SER A 39 -8.91 -5.57 -2.93
CA SER A 39 -9.89 -6.58 -3.31
C SER A 39 -9.63 -7.84 -2.50
N SER A 40 -10.45 -8.86 -2.71
CA SER A 40 -10.29 -10.11 -1.97
C SER A 40 -9.02 -10.87 -2.33
N ASP A 41 -8.49 -10.66 -3.53
CA ASP A 41 -7.36 -11.44 -4.03
C ASP A 41 -6.09 -10.64 -4.21
N ALA A 42 -6.21 -9.33 -4.33
CA ALA A 42 -5.05 -8.49 -4.61
C ALA A 42 -5.26 -7.07 -4.08
N ILE A 43 -4.16 -6.40 -3.83
CA ILE A 43 -4.16 -4.99 -3.47
C ILE A 43 -3.31 -4.26 -4.51
N ILE A 44 -3.90 -3.27 -5.16
CA ILE A 44 -3.20 -2.46 -6.14
C ILE A 44 -2.90 -1.11 -5.52
N ILE A 45 -1.64 -0.70 -5.59
CA ILE A 45 -1.19 0.58 -5.06
C ILE A 45 -0.62 1.39 -6.22
N GLN A 46 -1.25 2.52 -6.49
CA GLN A 46 -0.76 3.45 -7.51
C GLN A 46 -0.01 4.57 -6.82
N VAL A 47 1.21 4.81 -7.26
CA VAL A 47 2.05 5.87 -6.71
C VAL A 47 2.16 6.96 -7.76
N ASN A 48 1.75 8.16 -7.41
CA ASN A 48 1.78 9.31 -8.30
C ASN A 48 2.69 10.38 -7.70
N LYS A 49 3.48 10.99 -8.55
CA LYS A 49 4.34 12.09 -8.12
C LYS A 49 3.75 13.40 -8.63
N PRO A 50 3.67 14.44 -7.80
CA PRO A 50 3.15 15.72 -8.27
C PRO A 50 3.85 16.18 -9.54
N LEU A 51 3.07 16.66 -10.50
CA LEU A 51 3.52 17.14 -11.81
C LEU A 51 3.97 16.05 -12.78
N LEU A 52 4.33 14.87 -12.30
CA LEU A 52 4.77 13.77 -13.15
C LEU A 52 3.70 12.71 -13.40
N GLY A 53 2.65 12.70 -12.58
CA GLY A 53 1.60 11.70 -12.69
C GLY A 53 2.02 10.36 -12.13
N ASN A 54 1.45 9.29 -12.68
CA ASN A 54 1.70 7.93 -12.20
C ASN A 54 3.14 7.51 -12.51
N VAL A 55 3.87 7.15 -11.47
CA VAL A 55 5.28 6.75 -11.61
C VAL A 55 5.51 5.30 -11.27
N LEU A 56 4.57 4.67 -10.54
CA LEU A 56 4.77 3.31 -10.08
C LEU A 56 3.44 2.66 -9.75
N ASN A 57 3.30 1.39 -10.08
CA ASN A 57 2.16 0.59 -9.67
C ASN A 57 2.67 -0.68 -8.99
N VAL A 58 2.18 -0.94 -7.80
CA VAL A 58 2.53 -2.14 -7.04
C VAL A 58 1.27 -2.99 -6.93
N THR A 59 1.38 -4.26 -7.27
CA THR A 59 0.30 -5.21 -7.08
C THR A 59 0.76 -6.26 -6.09
N ILE A 60 0.03 -6.40 -5.01
CA ILE A 60 0.27 -7.43 -4.00
C ILE A 60 -0.82 -8.49 -4.21
N ASP A 61 -0.45 -9.57 -4.88
CA ASP A 61 -1.36 -10.66 -5.13
C ASP A 61 -1.20 -11.71 -4.05
N LYS A 62 -2.32 -12.16 -3.52
CA LYS A 62 -2.32 -13.11 -2.40
C LYS A 62 -1.60 -14.40 -2.74
N LEU A 63 -1.69 -14.85 -3.99
CA LEU A 63 -1.13 -16.13 -4.44
C LEU A 63 0.09 -15.96 -5.34
N GLU A 64 0.10 -14.97 -6.19
CA GLU A 64 1.13 -14.83 -7.23
C GLU A 64 2.32 -13.96 -6.83
N GLY A 65 2.23 -13.27 -5.71
CA GLY A 65 3.34 -12.49 -5.23
C GLY A 65 3.17 -10.99 -5.45
N ILE A 66 4.29 -10.28 -5.36
CA ILE A 66 4.32 -8.83 -5.50
C ILE A 66 4.94 -8.49 -6.83
N SER A 67 4.27 -7.64 -7.60
CA SER A 67 4.80 -7.13 -8.85
C SER A 67 4.82 -5.61 -8.84
N VAL A 68 5.80 -5.04 -9.52
CA VAL A 68 6.00 -3.61 -9.57
C VAL A 68 6.22 -3.20 -11.03
N VAL A 69 5.50 -2.19 -11.48
CA VAL A 69 5.61 -1.69 -12.85
C VAL A 69 5.72 -0.17 -12.81
N PRO A 70 6.70 0.42 -13.46
CA PRO A 70 7.78 -0.20 -14.22
C PRO A 70 8.87 -0.78 -13.34
N LYS A 71 9.53 -1.81 -13.84
CA LYS A 71 10.56 -2.52 -13.06
C LYS A 71 11.82 -1.69 -12.83
N SER A 72 12.07 -0.71 -13.67
CA SER A 72 13.32 0.04 -13.68
C SER A 72 13.40 1.17 -12.65
N SER A 73 12.32 1.48 -11.95
CA SER A 73 12.31 2.67 -11.09
C SER A 73 12.79 2.42 -9.67
N ILE A 74 13.58 1.29 -9.38
CA ILE A 74 13.45 0.84 -8.03
C ILE A 74 14.65 0.39 -7.27
N ASP A 75 14.98 1.21 -6.33
CA ASP A 75 15.70 0.82 -5.14
C ASP A 75 14.81 0.04 -4.15
N ILE A 76 13.51 0.12 -4.32
CA ILE A 76 12.52 -0.57 -3.47
C ILE A 76 12.35 -2.03 -3.89
N LYS A 77 12.75 -2.38 -5.11
CA LYS A 77 12.52 -3.69 -5.67
C LYS A 77 13.13 -4.82 -4.82
N GLU A 78 14.34 -4.65 -4.36
CA GLU A 78 14.98 -5.66 -3.52
C GLU A 78 14.23 -5.84 -2.21
N LEU A 79 13.79 -4.74 -1.64
CA LEU A 79 13.00 -4.78 -0.42
C LEU A 79 11.71 -5.56 -0.65
N ILE A 80 11.00 -5.24 -1.72
CA ILE A 80 9.71 -5.84 -2.04
C ILE A 80 9.85 -7.32 -2.38
N GLU A 81 10.84 -7.69 -3.19
CA GLU A 81 11.04 -9.08 -3.58
C GLU A 81 11.41 -9.99 -2.42
N SER A 82 11.99 -9.44 -1.39
CA SER A 82 12.38 -10.21 -0.22
C SER A 82 11.25 -10.43 0.77
N LEU A 83 10.06 -9.90 0.50
CA LEU A 83 8.93 -9.95 1.42
C LEU A 83 7.95 -11.04 1.02
N ASP A 84 7.35 -11.66 2.02
CA ASP A 84 6.28 -12.63 1.81
C ASP A 84 5.01 -11.89 1.40
N SER A 85 4.56 -12.11 0.17
CA SER A 85 3.40 -11.42 -0.36
C SER A 85 2.12 -11.70 0.43
N ALA A 86 1.95 -12.93 0.90
CA ALA A 86 0.78 -13.29 1.69
C ALA A 86 0.78 -12.54 3.02
N GLU A 87 1.93 -12.40 3.65
CA GLU A 87 2.05 -11.66 4.90
C GLU A 87 1.70 -10.19 4.71
N TYR A 88 2.23 -9.57 3.65
CA TYR A 88 1.91 -8.18 3.36
C TYR A 88 0.48 -7.97 2.95
N PHE A 89 -0.06 -8.88 2.16
CA PHE A 89 -1.46 -8.82 1.80
C PHE A 89 -2.35 -8.82 3.04
N ASN A 90 -2.10 -9.74 3.95
CA ASN A 90 -2.90 -9.86 5.17
C ASN A 90 -2.71 -8.64 6.08
N LEU A 91 -1.50 -8.15 6.17
CA LEU A 91 -1.20 -7.01 7.02
C LEU A 91 -1.89 -5.74 6.53
N ILE A 92 -1.81 -5.47 5.23
CA ILE A 92 -2.46 -4.29 4.66
C ILE A 92 -3.97 -4.44 4.69
N SER A 93 -4.49 -5.63 4.38
CA SER A 93 -5.92 -5.88 4.45
C SER A 93 -6.48 -5.64 5.84
N ALA A 94 -5.78 -6.10 6.87
CA ALA A 94 -6.19 -5.87 8.25
C ALA A 94 -6.14 -4.38 8.59
N CYS A 95 -5.15 -3.67 8.06
CA CYS A 95 -5.03 -2.24 8.26
C CYS A 95 -6.20 -1.47 7.66
N LEU A 96 -6.70 -1.92 6.51
CA LEU A 96 -7.78 -1.25 5.80
C LEU A 96 -9.18 -1.67 6.29
N ASP A 97 -9.26 -2.65 7.17
CA ASP A 97 -10.54 -3.17 7.64
C ASP A 97 -11.15 -2.23 8.67
N LYS A 98 -12.20 -1.54 8.26
CA LYS A 98 -12.88 -0.56 9.12
C LYS A 98 -13.54 -1.20 10.35
N ASP A 99 -14.00 -2.43 10.20
CA ASP A 99 -14.69 -3.10 11.30
C ASP A 99 -13.74 -3.47 12.43
N LYS A 100 -12.49 -3.68 12.10
CA LYS A 100 -11.48 -4.02 13.10
C LYS A 100 -10.82 -2.80 13.70
N ALA A 101 -10.73 -1.70 12.98
CA ALA A 101 -10.24 -0.39 13.43
C ALA A 101 -9.18 -0.46 14.54
N GLN A 102 -8.26 -1.38 14.42
CA GLN A 102 -7.26 -1.65 15.44
C GLN A 102 -5.88 -1.22 14.98
N ASN A 103 -5.15 -0.68 15.94
CA ASN A 103 -3.76 -0.35 15.68
C ASN A 103 -2.93 -1.62 15.53
N ASN A 104 -2.12 -1.67 14.49
CA ASN A 104 -1.22 -2.77 14.22
C ASN A 104 0.20 -2.28 14.16
N ILE A 105 1.05 -2.86 14.99
CA ILE A 105 2.47 -2.59 14.99
C ILE A 105 3.17 -3.93 14.87
N ARG A 106 4.01 -4.07 13.86
CA ARG A 106 4.70 -5.33 13.63
C ARG A 106 6.13 -5.12 13.17
N ASN A 107 6.97 -6.02 13.62
CA ASN A 107 8.31 -6.15 13.08
C ASN A 107 8.33 -7.34 12.14
N LEU A 108 8.82 -7.12 10.94
CA LEU A 108 8.84 -8.12 9.88
C LEU A 108 10.28 -8.45 9.55
N LYS A 109 10.48 -9.62 8.94
CA LYS A 109 11.77 -10.03 8.42
C LYS A 109 12.89 -9.94 9.45
N ASN A 110 12.73 -10.72 10.55
CA ASN A 110 13.70 -10.77 11.65
C ASN A 110 13.99 -9.38 12.23
N ASN A 111 12.95 -8.58 12.40
CA ASN A 111 13.04 -7.23 12.99
C ASN A 111 13.81 -6.23 12.13
N THR A 112 13.97 -6.50 10.84
CA THR A 112 14.62 -5.55 9.94
C THR A 112 13.65 -4.55 9.34
N ILE A 113 12.35 -4.86 9.35
CA ILE A 113 11.33 -3.98 8.83
C ILE A 113 10.30 -3.72 9.91
N TYR A 114 10.02 -2.45 10.16
CA TYR A 114 9.03 -2.01 11.11
C TYR A 114 7.80 -1.50 10.35
N PHE A 115 6.63 -2.01 10.71
CA PHE A 115 5.36 -1.61 10.12
C PHE A 115 4.44 -1.11 11.21
N GLU A 116 3.85 0.05 10.98
CA GLU A 116 2.90 0.65 11.93
C GLU A 116 1.67 1.12 11.15
N CYS A 117 0.51 0.74 11.63
CA CYS A 117 -0.78 1.15 11.07
C CYS A 117 -1.64 1.61 12.25
N LEU A 118 -1.92 2.90 12.33
CA LEU A 118 -2.66 3.48 13.43
C LEU A 118 -3.95 4.10 12.93
N TYR A 119 -5.04 3.71 13.54
CA TYR A 119 -6.33 4.26 13.22
C TYR A 119 -6.50 5.60 13.94
N GLU A 120 -6.76 6.63 13.16
CA GLU A 120 -7.01 7.96 13.71
C GLU A 120 -8.51 8.24 13.69
N LYS A 121 -8.90 9.25 14.43
CA LYS A 121 -10.29 9.69 14.42
C LYS A 121 -10.69 10.12 13.02
N LYS A 122 -11.97 9.93 12.65
CA LYS A 122 -12.56 10.32 11.37
C LYS A 122 -12.18 9.42 10.19
N GLY A 123 -11.73 8.20 10.46
CA GLY A 123 -11.48 7.25 9.39
C GLY A 123 -10.17 7.40 8.65
N SER A 124 -9.27 8.20 9.17
CA SER A 124 -7.92 8.28 8.63
C SER A 124 -7.05 7.19 9.23
N ILE A 125 -6.09 6.72 8.45
CA ILE A 125 -5.16 5.69 8.87
C ILE A 125 -3.75 6.20 8.63
N LEU A 126 -2.95 6.23 9.70
CA LEU A 126 -1.54 6.56 9.60
C LEU A 126 -0.74 5.28 9.35
N ILE A 127 0.06 5.29 8.30
CA ILE A 127 0.92 4.17 7.96
C ILE A 127 2.36 4.62 8.00
N LYS A 128 3.20 3.80 8.62
CA LYS A 128 4.62 4.07 8.73
C LYS A 128 5.38 2.77 8.52
N ILE A 129 6.36 2.80 7.65
CA ILE A 129 7.22 1.65 7.36
C ILE A 129 8.66 2.11 7.45
N LYS A 130 9.46 1.39 8.20
CA LYS A 130 10.89 1.65 8.29
C LYS A 130 11.69 0.42 7.88
N ALA A 131 12.66 0.63 7.03
CA ALA A 131 13.57 -0.43 6.59
C ALA A 131 14.98 0.16 6.58
N GLY A 132 15.77 -0.18 7.58
CA GLY A 132 17.08 0.41 7.78
C GLY A 132 16.98 1.92 8.02
N SER A 133 17.70 2.70 7.22
CA SER A 133 17.65 4.16 7.31
C SER A 133 16.52 4.77 6.47
N ASP A 134 15.83 3.96 5.67
CA ASP A 134 14.76 4.44 4.82
C ASP A 134 13.42 4.35 5.54
N SER A 135 12.54 5.29 5.27
CA SER A 135 11.20 5.26 5.87
C SER A 135 10.16 5.82 4.91
N VAL A 136 8.95 5.30 5.06
CA VAL A 136 7.77 5.80 4.37
C VAL A 136 6.73 6.12 5.43
N LYS A 137 6.15 7.29 5.36
CA LYS A 137 5.13 7.71 6.32
C LYS A 137 4.03 8.47 5.60
N GLY A 138 2.80 8.17 5.93
CA GLY A 138 1.69 8.90 5.33
C GLY A 138 0.36 8.58 5.98
N VAL A 139 -0.64 9.30 5.52
CA VAL A 139 -2.02 9.14 6.01
C VAL A 139 -2.92 8.87 4.82
N ILE A 140 -3.75 7.86 4.95
CA ILE A 140 -4.74 7.51 3.94
C ILE A 140 -6.14 7.65 4.52
N SER A 141 -7.11 7.87 3.65
CA SER A 141 -8.51 7.89 4.03
C SER A 141 -9.34 7.37 2.88
N THR A 142 -10.57 6.97 3.18
CA THR A 142 -11.49 6.52 2.14
C THR A 142 -11.84 7.67 1.22
N TYR A 143 -11.90 7.36 -0.05
CA TYR A 143 -12.33 8.30 -1.07
C TYR A 143 -13.84 8.20 -1.23
N GLY A 144 -14.46 9.33 -1.19
CA GLY A 144 -15.90 9.44 -1.39
C GLY A 144 -16.62 9.70 -0.13
#